data_7582fd3e8cc3f1908be5a0f015409826
#
_entry.id   7582fd3e8cc3f1908be5a0f015409826
#
_cell.length_a   1.000
_cell.length_b   1.000
_cell.length_c   1.000
_cell.angle_alpha   90.00
_cell.angle_beta   90.00
_cell.angle_gamma   90.00
#
_symmetry.space_group_name_H-M   'P 1'
#
loop_
_entity.id
_entity.type
_entity.pdbx_description
1 polymer ?
#
loop_
_entity_poly.entity_id
_entity_poly.type
_entity_poly.pdbx_seq_one_letter_code
_entity_poly.pdbx_strand_id
1 'polypeptide(L)'
;MRIAILEDTVKQAHCVATWMQRAGYESVIRHDGDSFVNMLENEPADMLLLDWDVPGKCGIDVLRWARAGRAHAKVPIIMLTQHDDESSIVQGLDSGADDYVVKPARESELVARVRAQARKYYPESLLDKKLRVGRYTLDAEARNVLVDGVDGQKLVNLPAREFLVATHFFSNVGCVIAKEELCEKIWGCDDRKYDATLATYVSKLRNALQLRSKNGMLLSTVYSHGYRLEELPQPGGRLAPTPGVRATVRRGTSSY
;
A
#
# COMPACT_ATOMS: atom_id res chain seq x y z
N MET A 1 -0.03 4.93 -3.71
CA MET A 1 -1.38 4.31 -3.58
C MET A 1 -2.04 4.36 -4.93
N ARG A 2 -2.52 3.22 -5.40
CA ARG A 2 -3.22 3.05 -6.68
C ARG A 2 -4.73 3.02 -6.42
N ILE A 3 -5.45 3.97 -7.02
CA ILE A 3 -6.90 4.11 -6.87
C ILE A 3 -7.56 3.61 -8.15
N ALA A 4 -8.47 2.65 -8.04
CA ALA A 4 -9.28 2.22 -9.16
C ALA A 4 -10.60 3.02 -9.18
N ILE A 5 -10.93 3.59 -10.33
CA ILE A 5 -12.09 4.46 -10.54
C ILE A 5 -13.02 3.77 -11.52
N LEU A 6 -14.25 3.50 -11.09
CA LEU A 6 -15.35 3.04 -11.91
C LEU A 6 -16.30 4.20 -12.15
N GLU A 7 -16.39 4.66 -13.38
CA GLU A 7 -17.18 5.84 -13.78
C GLU A 7 -17.43 5.77 -15.30
N ASP A 8 -18.66 5.74 -15.71
CA ASP A 8 -19.05 5.63 -17.11
C ASP A 8 -18.81 6.90 -17.91
N THR A 9 -18.97 8.05 -17.27
CA THR A 9 -18.77 9.35 -17.90
C THR A 9 -17.28 9.71 -17.97
N VAL A 10 -16.70 9.60 -19.16
CA VAL A 10 -15.28 9.84 -19.44
C VAL A 10 -14.77 11.16 -18.84
N LYS A 11 -15.53 12.26 -18.96
CA LYS A 11 -15.14 13.58 -18.41
C LYS A 11 -15.06 13.56 -16.89
N GLN A 12 -16.01 12.91 -16.21
CA GLN A 12 -16.02 12.80 -14.75
C GLN A 12 -14.88 11.91 -14.26
N ALA A 13 -14.69 10.76 -14.90
CA ALA A 13 -13.58 9.85 -14.60
C ALA A 13 -12.21 10.55 -14.68
N HIS A 14 -11.96 11.29 -15.77
CA HIS A 14 -10.70 12.03 -15.92
C HIS A 14 -10.57 13.19 -14.93
N CYS A 15 -11.66 13.85 -14.57
CA CYS A 15 -11.66 14.91 -13.56
C CYS A 15 -11.21 14.33 -12.20
N VAL A 16 -11.85 13.26 -11.75
CA VAL A 16 -11.51 12.56 -10.50
C VAL A 16 -10.07 12.05 -10.53
N ALA A 17 -9.64 11.41 -11.63
CA ALA A 17 -8.27 10.93 -11.77
C ALA A 17 -7.24 12.06 -11.68
N THR A 18 -7.53 13.23 -12.25
CA THR A 18 -6.68 14.44 -12.17
C THR A 18 -6.56 14.91 -10.72
N TRP A 19 -7.64 14.93 -9.95
CA TRP A 19 -7.62 15.28 -8.52
C TRP A 19 -6.76 14.30 -7.71
N MET A 20 -6.91 13.00 -7.99
CA MET A 20 -6.11 11.97 -7.33
C MET A 20 -4.62 12.10 -7.68
N GLN A 21 -4.30 12.37 -8.94
CA GLN A 21 -2.92 12.59 -9.39
C GLN A 21 -2.27 13.79 -8.70
N ARG A 22 -3.00 14.93 -8.60
CA ARG A 22 -2.54 16.12 -7.86
C ARG A 22 -2.33 15.85 -6.38
N ALA A 23 -3.13 14.95 -5.80
CA ALA A 23 -2.98 14.50 -4.42
C ALA A 23 -1.85 13.47 -4.21
N GLY A 24 -1.13 13.08 -5.28
CA GLY A 24 -0.01 12.14 -5.22
C GLY A 24 -0.40 10.66 -5.34
N TYR A 25 -1.59 10.37 -5.89
CA TYR A 25 -2.08 9.01 -6.10
C TYR A 25 -2.04 8.62 -7.58
N GLU A 26 -1.77 7.36 -7.86
CA GLU A 26 -1.96 6.79 -9.20
C GLU A 26 -3.41 6.38 -9.38
N SER A 27 -3.94 6.53 -10.59
CA SER A 27 -5.33 6.15 -10.88
C SER A 27 -5.41 5.25 -12.11
N VAL A 28 -6.33 4.30 -12.07
CA VAL A 28 -6.75 3.50 -13.21
C VAL A 28 -8.27 3.61 -13.35
N ILE A 29 -8.74 3.80 -14.57
CA ILE A 29 -10.15 4.04 -14.87
C ILE A 29 -10.72 2.86 -15.65
N ARG A 30 -11.97 2.50 -15.33
CA ARG A 30 -12.83 1.65 -16.16
C ARG A 30 -14.22 2.28 -16.23
N HIS A 31 -14.90 2.05 -17.35
CA HIS A 31 -16.17 2.69 -17.64
C HIS A 31 -17.37 1.74 -17.56
N ASP A 32 -17.11 0.49 -17.22
CA ASP A 32 -18.13 -0.56 -17.01
C ASP A 32 -17.68 -1.50 -15.89
N GLY A 33 -18.66 -2.08 -15.18
CA GLY A 33 -18.40 -2.89 -14.00
C GLY A 33 -17.76 -4.24 -14.30
N ASP A 34 -17.98 -4.83 -15.46
CA ASP A 34 -17.41 -6.14 -15.79
C ASP A 34 -15.92 -6.02 -16.11
N SER A 35 -15.52 -5.03 -16.90
CA SER A 35 -14.10 -4.73 -17.14
C SER A 35 -13.39 -4.27 -15.88
N PHE A 36 -14.09 -3.60 -14.96
CA PHE A 36 -13.55 -3.18 -13.69
C PHE A 36 -13.22 -4.39 -12.78
N VAL A 37 -14.14 -5.34 -12.68
CA VAL A 37 -13.93 -6.59 -11.93
C VAL A 37 -12.77 -7.38 -12.53
N ASN A 38 -12.77 -7.58 -13.86
CA ASN A 38 -11.70 -8.28 -14.56
C ASN A 38 -10.32 -7.62 -14.32
N MET A 39 -10.27 -6.30 -14.36
CA MET A 39 -9.03 -5.56 -14.02
C MET A 39 -8.58 -5.86 -12.59
N LEU A 40 -9.49 -5.81 -11.59
CA LEU A 40 -9.14 -6.05 -10.19
C LEU A 40 -8.66 -7.47 -9.92
N GLU A 41 -9.14 -8.46 -10.66
CA GLU A 41 -8.67 -9.85 -10.56
C GLU A 41 -7.20 -10.00 -10.98
N ASN A 42 -6.72 -9.14 -11.89
CA ASN A 42 -5.37 -9.21 -12.43
C ASN A 42 -4.44 -8.12 -11.87
N GLU A 43 -5.00 -6.99 -11.48
CA GLU A 43 -4.24 -5.80 -11.06
C GLU A 43 -4.81 -5.24 -9.75
N PRO A 44 -4.15 -5.46 -8.59
CA PRO A 44 -4.67 -4.99 -7.32
C PRO A 44 -4.71 -3.46 -7.25
N ALA A 45 -5.73 -2.94 -6.57
CA ALA A 45 -5.88 -1.54 -6.21
C ALA A 45 -5.84 -1.36 -4.69
N ASP A 46 -5.38 -0.18 -4.25
CA ASP A 46 -5.31 0.17 -2.82
C ASP A 46 -6.61 0.80 -2.32
N MET A 47 -7.44 1.33 -3.22
CA MET A 47 -8.73 1.95 -2.93
C MET A 47 -9.61 1.91 -4.18
N LEU A 48 -10.92 1.79 -3.98
CA LEU A 48 -11.91 1.84 -5.04
C LEU A 48 -12.77 3.09 -4.88
N LEU A 49 -12.98 3.81 -5.99
CA LEU A 49 -14.00 4.84 -6.13
C LEU A 49 -15.03 4.32 -7.13
N LEU A 50 -16.26 4.14 -6.69
CA LEU A 50 -17.29 3.47 -7.47
C LEU A 50 -18.47 4.40 -7.72
N ASP A 51 -18.80 4.67 -8.97
CA ASP A 51 -20.12 5.16 -9.30
C ASP A 51 -21.13 4.01 -9.25
N TRP A 52 -22.37 4.33 -8.91
CA TRP A 52 -23.46 3.37 -8.84
C TRP A 52 -23.95 2.98 -10.23
N ASP A 53 -24.23 4.00 -11.05
CA ASP A 53 -24.84 3.84 -12.35
C ASP A 53 -23.77 3.70 -13.45
N VAL A 54 -23.37 2.47 -13.70
CA VAL A 54 -22.41 2.14 -14.77
C VAL A 54 -22.94 0.94 -15.58
N PRO A 55 -22.54 0.81 -16.85
CA PRO A 55 -22.87 -0.36 -17.67
C PRO A 55 -22.34 -1.67 -17.08
N GLY A 56 -22.99 -2.78 -17.41
CA GLY A 56 -22.63 -4.11 -16.92
C GLY A 56 -23.01 -4.29 -15.45
N LYS A 57 -22.09 -4.77 -14.62
CA LYS A 57 -22.29 -4.81 -13.17
C LYS A 57 -22.36 -3.39 -12.61
N CYS A 58 -23.47 -3.03 -11.98
CA CYS A 58 -23.59 -1.72 -11.32
C CYS A 58 -22.61 -1.59 -10.12
N GLY A 59 -22.30 -0.36 -9.71
CA GLY A 59 -21.29 -0.12 -8.67
C GLY A 59 -21.57 -0.80 -7.34
N ILE A 60 -22.85 -0.94 -6.96
CA ILE A 60 -23.23 -1.66 -5.73
C ILE A 60 -22.98 -3.18 -5.85
N ASP A 61 -23.09 -3.75 -7.03
CA ASP A 61 -22.78 -5.16 -7.25
C ASP A 61 -21.27 -5.40 -7.29
N VAL A 62 -20.50 -4.44 -7.84
CA VAL A 62 -19.04 -4.44 -7.75
C VAL A 62 -18.58 -4.34 -6.30
N LEU A 63 -19.19 -3.47 -5.49
CA LEU A 63 -18.94 -3.36 -4.06
C LEU A 63 -19.17 -4.70 -3.34
N ARG A 64 -20.33 -5.32 -3.56
CA ARG A 64 -20.68 -6.63 -2.95
C ARG A 64 -19.71 -7.72 -3.37
N TRP A 65 -19.37 -7.77 -4.65
CA TRP A 65 -18.34 -8.69 -5.15
C TRP A 65 -17.00 -8.49 -4.47
N ALA A 66 -16.55 -7.24 -4.32
CA ALA A 66 -15.29 -6.93 -3.64
C ALA A 66 -15.31 -7.38 -2.17
N ARG A 67 -16.42 -7.17 -1.45
CA ARG A 67 -16.56 -7.59 -0.05
C ARG A 67 -16.67 -9.10 0.13
N ALA A 68 -17.26 -9.82 -0.82
CA ALA A 68 -17.32 -11.28 -0.79
C ALA A 68 -15.97 -11.95 -1.09
N GLY A 69 -15.07 -11.27 -1.82
CA GLY A 69 -13.78 -11.79 -2.22
C GLY A 69 -12.69 -11.53 -1.16
N ARG A 70 -11.94 -12.58 -0.73
CA ARG A 70 -10.86 -12.42 0.26
C ARG A 70 -9.83 -11.34 -0.11
N ALA A 71 -9.50 -11.22 -1.38
CA ALA A 71 -8.49 -10.30 -1.88
C ALA A 71 -8.87 -8.82 -1.73
N HIS A 72 -10.16 -8.50 -1.82
CA HIS A 72 -10.64 -7.13 -1.81
C HIS A 72 -11.51 -6.78 -0.59
N ALA A 73 -11.77 -7.76 0.30
CA ALA A 73 -12.64 -7.57 1.46
C ALA A 73 -12.23 -6.38 2.36
N LYS A 74 -10.94 -6.10 2.43
CA LYS A 74 -10.36 -5.02 3.26
C LYS A 74 -9.92 -3.79 2.47
N VAL A 75 -10.11 -3.75 1.15
CA VAL A 75 -9.80 -2.56 0.34
C VAL A 75 -10.82 -1.47 0.65
N PRO A 76 -10.41 -0.24 1.00
CA PRO A 76 -11.35 0.84 1.23
C PRO A 76 -12.12 1.18 -0.06
N ILE A 77 -13.43 1.34 0.08
CA ILE A 77 -14.35 1.62 -1.02
C ILE A 77 -15.17 2.86 -0.68
N ILE A 78 -15.11 3.85 -1.55
CA ILE A 78 -15.94 5.05 -1.51
C ILE A 78 -16.92 5.01 -2.67
N MET A 79 -18.22 5.09 -2.36
CA MET A 79 -19.24 5.33 -3.38
C MET A 79 -19.22 6.79 -3.80
N LEU A 80 -19.19 7.08 -5.09
CA LEU A 80 -19.19 8.43 -5.66
C LEU A 80 -20.25 8.49 -6.74
N THR A 81 -21.48 8.90 -6.40
CA THR A 81 -22.66 8.70 -7.23
C THR A 81 -23.65 9.88 -7.14
N GLN A 82 -24.61 9.93 -8.06
CA GLN A 82 -25.68 10.93 -8.05
C GLN A 82 -26.85 10.59 -7.11
N HIS A 83 -26.92 9.35 -6.60
CA HIS A 83 -27.96 8.95 -5.66
C HIS A 83 -27.76 9.66 -4.32
N ASP A 84 -28.68 10.61 -4.01
CA ASP A 84 -28.63 11.44 -2.82
C ASP A 84 -29.77 11.12 -1.81
N ASP A 85 -30.63 10.18 -2.16
CA ASP A 85 -31.71 9.74 -1.27
C ASP A 85 -31.18 8.87 -0.12
N GLU A 86 -31.84 8.99 1.03
CA GLU A 86 -31.44 8.31 2.27
C GLU A 86 -31.35 6.78 2.09
N SER A 87 -32.29 6.19 1.35
CA SER A 87 -32.32 4.74 1.13
C SER A 87 -31.12 4.23 0.35
N SER A 88 -30.68 4.95 -0.68
CA SER A 88 -29.48 4.63 -1.46
C SER A 88 -28.21 4.78 -0.64
N ILE A 89 -28.10 5.85 0.16
CA ILE A 89 -26.95 6.07 1.05
C ILE A 89 -26.83 4.93 2.05
N VAL A 90 -27.93 4.58 2.73
CA VAL A 90 -27.99 3.48 3.70
C VAL A 90 -27.62 2.16 3.02
N GLN A 91 -28.21 1.87 1.84
CA GLN A 91 -27.90 0.65 1.10
C GLN A 91 -26.42 0.53 0.70
N GLY A 92 -25.80 1.64 0.30
CA GLY A 92 -24.37 1.68 -0.05
C GLY A 92 -23.48 1.36 1.16
N LEU A 93 -23.75 2.01 2.29
CA LEU A 93 -23.00 1.81 3.52
C LEU A 93 -23.23 0.41 4.12
N ASP A 94 -24.46 -0.07 4.18
CA ASP A 94 -24.79 -1.42 4.69
C ASP A 94 -24.23 -2.53 3.78
N SER A 95 -24.07 -2.26 2.48
CA SER A 95 -23.40 -3.18 1.57
C SER A 95 -21.88 -3.22 1.75
N GLY A 96 -21.32 -2.37 2.62
CA GLY A 96 -19.91 -2.39 3.01
C GLY A 96 -19.07 -1.28 2.39
N ALA A 97 -19.64 -0.19 1.88
CA ALA A 97 -18.88 1.00 1.54
C ALA A 97 -18.29 1.63 2.82
N ASP A 98 -17.07 2.13 2.73
CA ASP A 98 -16.39 2.81 3.83
C ASP A 98 -16.74 4.29 3.93
N ASP A 99 -17.20 4.86 2.83
CA ASP A 99 -17.69 6.22 2.74
C ASP A 99 -18.62 6.36 1.52
N TYR A 100 -19.41 7.42 1.53
CA TYR A 100 -20.36 7.74 0.48
C TYR A 100 -20.32 9.23 0.15
N VAL A 101 -20.16 9.57 -1.13
CA VAL A 101 -20.06 10.94 -1.62
C VAL A 101 -21.08 11.17 -2.71
N VAL A 102 -21.94 12.14 -2.49
CA VAL A 102 -22.94 12.55 -3.49
C VAL A 102 -22.34 13.54 -4.48
N LYS A 103 -22.55 13.30 -5.77
CA LYS A 103 -22.18 14.23 -6.85
C LYS A 103 -23.13 15.45 -6.91
N PRO A 104 -22.63 16.64 -7.20
CA PRO A 104 -21.27 16.97 -7.63
C PRO A 104 -20.29 17.05 -6.47
N ALA A 105 -19.26 16.20 -6.51
CA ALA A 105 -18.19 16.22 -5.51
C ALA A 105 -17.25 17.42 -5.73
N ARG A 106 -16.70 17.94 -4.62
CA ARG A 106 -15.63 18.95 -4.66
C ARG A 106 -14.26 18.27 -4.53
N GLU A 107 -13.26 18.75 -5.29
CA GLU A 107 -11.89 18.19 -5.23
C GLU A 107 -11.37 18.09 -3.81
N SER A 108 -11.47 19.19 -3.03
CA SER A 108 -10.96 19.21 -1.64
C SER A 108 -11.66 18.21 -0.72
N GLU A 109 -12.97 18.03 -0.88
CA GLU A 109 -13.75 17.09 -0.08
C GLU A 109 -13.36 15.64 -0.42
N LEU A 110 -13.40 15.25 -1.71
CA LEU A 110 -13.08 13.90 -2.13
C LEU A 110 -11.65 13.51 -1.74
N VAL A 111 -10.69 14.40 -1.97
CA VAL A 111 -9.29 14.19 -1.57
C VAL A 111 -9.14 14.01 -0.05
N ALA A 112 -9.88 14.79 0.76
CA ALA A 112 -9.86 14.65 2.22
C ALA A 112 -10.42 13.31 2.68
N ARG A 113 -11.51 12.82 2.07
CA ARG A 113 -12.11 11.51 2.36
C ARG A 113 -11.19 10.36 1.95
N VAL A 114 -10.61 10.43 0.75
CA VAL A 114 -9.60 9.46 0.29
C VAL A 114 -8.42 9.39 1.27
N ARG A 115 -7.90 10.54 1.73
CA ARG A 115 -6.84 10.58 2.75
C ARG A 115 -7.28 9.99 4.08
N ALA A 116 -8.52 10.22 4.49
CA ALA A 116 -9.05 9.66 5.74
C ALA A 116 -9.12 8.13 5.69
N GLN A 117 -9.66 7.56 4.59
CA GLN A 117 -9.69 6.12 4.40
C GLN A 117 -8.28 5.53 4.24
N ALA A 118 -7.38 6.21 3.51
CA ALA A 118 -6.00 5.79 3.40
C ALA A 118 -5.31 5.68 4.78
N ARG A 119 -5.53 6.65 5.68
CA ARG A 119 -5.01 6.59 7.07
C ARG A 119 -5.60 5.44 7.88
N LYS A 120 -6.90 5.17 7.72
CA LYS A 120 -7.60 4.10 8.45
C LYS A 120 -7.11 2.71 8.04
N TYR A 121 -6.99 2.47 6.74
CA TYR A 121 -6.67 1.14 6.19
C TYR A 121 -5.18 0.87 6.02
N TYR A 122 -4.39 1.92 5.93
CA TYR A 122 -2.93 1.86 5.85
C TYR A 122 -2.32 2.68 7.01
N PRO A 123 -2.63 2.30 8.27
CA PRO A 123 -2.16 3.04 9.43
C PRO A 123 -0.64 3.01 9.47
N GLU A 124 -0.08 4.16 9.70
CA GLU A 124 1.36 4.38 9.91
C GLU A 124 1.84 3.82 11.26
N SER A 125 1.03 3.00 11.92
CA SER A 125 1.12 2.61 13.32
C SER A 125 2.24 1.62 13.65
N LEU A 126 3.15 1.33 12.73
CA LEU A 126 4.27 0.42 12.97
C LEU A 126 5.63 1.13 13.02
N LEU A 127 5.64 2.46 12.92
CA LEU A 127 6.87 3.22 12.97
C LEU A 127 6.77 4.34 14.00
N ASP A 128 7.76 4.47 14.86
CA ASP A 128 8.18 5.80 15.30
C ASP A 128 8.23 6.71 14.08
N LYS A 129 7.71 7.93 14.17
CA LYS A 129 7.45 8.86 13.02
C LYS A 129 8.52 8.85 11.92
N LYS A 130 9.74 8.40 12.25
CA LYS A 130 10.87 8.25 11.32
C LYS A 130 11.72 7.03 11.67
N LEU A 131 11.71 6.02 10.78
CA LEU A 131 12.62 4.87 10.88
C LEU A 131 13.90 5.19 10.11
N ARG A 132 15.04 5.23 10.80
CA ARG A 132 16.34 5.45 10.17
C ARG A 132 17.17 4.16 10.17
N VAL A 133 17.59 3.76 8.97
CA VAL A 133 18.45 2.58 8.76
C VAL A 133 19.52 2.94 7.73
N GLY A 134 20.76 2.95 8.16
CA GLY A 134 21.87 3.39 7.32
C GLY A 134 21.64 4.80 6.76
N ARG A 135 21.64 4.91 5.43
CA ARG A 135 21.41 6.17 4.70
C ARG A 135 19.93 6.45 4.37
N TYR A 136 19.02 5.63 4.84
CA TYR A 136 17.59 5.73 4.55
C TYR A 136 16.83 6.22 5.77
N THR A 137 15.94 7.18 5.57
CA THR A 137 14.99 7.64 6.58
C THR A 137 13.59 7.52 6.00
N LEU A 138 12.81 6.57 6.52
CA LEU A 138 11.41 6.37 6.15
C LEU A 138 10.56 7.29 7.02
N ASP A 139 9.77 8.15 6.40
CA ASP A 139 8.82 9.03 7.08
C ASP A 139 7.41 8.48 6.90
N ALA A 140 6.84 7.93 7.98
CA ALA A 140 5.53 7.30 7.94
C ALA A 140 4.40 8.32 7.70
N GLU A 141 4.54 9.55 8.20
CA GLU A 141 3.56 10.61 8.06
C GLU A 141 3.50 11.14 6.61
N ALA A 142 4.67 11.38 6.03
CA ALA A 142 4.80 11.84 4.65
C ALA A 142 4.76 10.70 3.62
N ARG A 143 4.86 9.43 4.05
CA ARG A 143 4.96 8.23 3.19
C ARG A 143 6.04 8.33 2.13
N ASN A 144 7.18 8.85 2.52
CA ASN A 144 8.33 8.96 1.66
C ASN A 144 9.58 8.39 2.29
N VAL A 145 10.61 8.22 1.48
CA VAL A 145 11.93 7.77 1.93
C VAL A 145 12.95 8.82 1.53
N LEU A 146 13.60 9.41 2.52
CA LEU A 146 14.75 10.24 2.30
C LEU A 146 16.01 9.35 2.21
N VAL A 147 16.73 9.47 1.12
CA VAL A 147 17.96 8.72 0.87
C VAL A 147 19.15 9.67 0.88
N ASP A 148 20.03 9.53 1.85
CA ASP A 148 21.26 10.31 1.94
C ASP A 148 22.26 9.77 0.90
N GLY A 149 22.63 10.57 -0.10
CA GLY A 149 23.57 10.22 -1.17
C GLY A 149 24.86 11.02 -1.09
N VAL A 150 25.86 10.62 -1.87
CA VAL A 150 27.11 11.38 -2.03
C VAL A 150 26.84 12.74 -2.69
N ASP A 151 25.84 12.77 -3.61
CA ASP A 151 25.43 13.97 -4.35
C ASP A 151 24.32 14.77 -3.65
N GLY A 152 24.04 14.49 -2.38
CA GLY A 152 22.99 15.13 -1.60
C GLY A 152 21.82 14.20 -1.24
N GLN A 153 20.77 14.76 -0.66
CA GLN A 153 19.58 14.04 -0.23
C GLN A 153 18.59 13.90 -1.37
N LYS A 154 18.06 12.69 -1.55
CA LYS A 154 17.01 12.40 -2.53
C LYS A 154 15.74 11.97 -1.81
N LEU A 155 14.63 12.69 -2.05
CA LEU A 155 13.31 12.29 -1.57
C LEU A 155 12.65 11.35 -2.58
N VAL A 156 12.19 10.20 -2.12
CA VAL A 156 11.49 9.19 -2.92
C VAL A 156 10.10 8.99 -2.35
N ASN A 157 9.08 9.40 -3.10
CA ASN A 157 7.69 9.13 -2.76
C ASN A 157 7.32 7.72 -3.23
N LEU A 158 6.73 6.92 -2.34
CA LEU A 158 6.28 5.57 -2.64
C LEU A 158 4.75 5.48 -2.54
N PRO A 159 4.10 4.74 -3.45
CA PRO A 159 2.71 4.34 -3.29
C PRO A 159 2.49 3.62 -1.95
N ALA A 160 1.28 3.74 -1.36
CA ALA A 160 1.03 3.26 0.01
C ALA A 160 1.45 1.80 0.25
N ARG A 161 1.15 0.88 -0.67
CA ARG A 161 1.55 -0.53 -0.55
C ARG A 161 3.04 -0.74 -0.71
N GLU A 162 3.69 0.00 -1.61
CA GLU A 162 5.15 -0.06 -1.76
C GLU A 162 5.84 0.49 -0.51
N PHE A 163 5.30 1.58 0.08
CA PHE A 163 5.80 2.11 1.34
C PHE A 163 5.62 1.11 2.50
N LEU A 164 4.48 0.42 2.57
CA LEU A 164 4.23 -0.62 3.57
C LEU A 164 5.23 -1.77 3.46
N VAL A 165 5.50 -2.24 2.24
CA VAL A 165 6.52 -3.27 1.96
C VAL A 165 7.92 -2.77 2.35
N ALA A 166 8.27 -1.54 1.95
CA ALA A 166 9.55 -0.93 2.33
C ALA A 166 9.72 -0.87 3.84
N THR A 167 8.71 -0.35 4.54
CA THR A 167 8.70 -0.28 6.00
C THR A 167 8.93 -1.64 6.64
N HIS A 168 8.24 -2.67 6.13
CA HIS A 168 8.37 -4.01 6.68
C HIS A 168 9.79 -4.56 6.49
N PHE A 169 10.42 -4.34 5.34
CA PHE A 169 11.83 -4.69 5.13
C PHE A 169 12.79 -3.91 6.03
N PHE A 170 12.60 -2.60 6.13
CA PHE A 170 13.48 -1.75 6.93
C PHE A 170 13.32 -1.97 8.44
N SER A 171 12.16 -2.44 8.90
CA SER A 171 11.96 -2.83 10.30
C SER A 171 12.55 -4.20 10.64
N ASN A 172 12.86 -5.03 9.62
CA ASN A 172 13.35 -6.40 9.79
C ASN A 172 14.66 -6.64 9.00
N VAL A 173 15.59 -5.69 9.05
CA VAL A 173 16.89 -5.80 8.36
C VAL A 173 17.64 -7.03 8.84
N GLY A 174 18.19 -7.81 7.89
CA GLY A 174 18.90 -9.06 8.14
C GLY A 174 17.98 -10.30 8.20
N CYS A 175 16.67 -10.13 8.39
CA CYS A 175 15.72 -11.24 8.44
C CYS A 175 15.23 -11.62 7.04
N VAL A 176 14.99 -12.93 6.85
CA VAL A 176 14.26 -13.43 5.67
C VAL A 176 12.77 -13.29 5.94
N ILE A 177 12.07 -12.58 5.07
CA ILE A 177 10.61 -12.40 5.15
C ILE A 177 9.97 -13.28 4.10
N ALA A 178 9.07 -14.16 4.53
CA ALA A 178 8.36 -15.08 3.65
C ALA A 178 7.43 -14.32 2.69
N LYS A 179 7.20 -14.90 1.49
CA LYS A 179 6.27 -14.28 0.52
C LYS A 179 4.85 -14.25 1.06
N GLU A 180 4.45 -15.30 1.73
CA GLU A 180 3.15 -15.46 2.38
C GLU A 180 2.91 -14.33 3.40
N GLU A 181 3.90 -14.05 4.26
CA GLU A 181 3.86 -12.96 5.24
C GLU A 181 3.69 -11.59 4.57
N LEU A 182 4.43 -11.33 3.48
CA LEU A 182 4.31 -10.10 2.71
C LEU A 182 2.94 -10.00 2.04
N CYS A 183 2.44 -11.10 1.45
CA CYS A 183 1.12 -11.13 0.81
C CYS A 183 0.01 -10.89 1.83
N GLU A 184 0.07 -11.54 2.99
CA GLU A 184 -0.89 -11.31 4.06
C GLU A 184 -0.88 -9.85 4.55
N LYS A 185 0.31 -9.27 4.71
CA LYS A 185 0.47 -7.88 5.13
C LYS A 185 -0.08 -6.87 4.14
N ILE A 186 0.06 -7.14 2.84
CA ILE A 186 -0.30 -6.19 1.76
C ILE A 186 -1.75 -6.37 1.33
N TRP A 187 -2.21 -7.63 1.22
CA TRP A 187 -3.53 -7.97 0.65
C TRP A 187 -4.48 -8.64 1.66
N GLY A 188 -4.00 -8.95 2.87
CA GLY A 188 -4.78 -9.66 3.88
C GLY A 188 -5.04 -11.14 3.56
N CYS A 189 -4.28 -11.72 2.65
CA CYS A 189 -4.34 -13.13 2.27
C CYS A 189 -3.00 -13.60 1.71
N ASP A 190 -2.75 -14.90 1.79
CA ASP A 190 -1.53 -15.58 1.33
C ASP A 190 -1.67 -16.22 -0.07
N ASP A 191 -2.59 -15.72 -0.91
CA ASP A 191 -2.89 -16.29 -2.21
C ASP A 191 -1.71 -16.14 -3.19
N ARG A 192 -1.21 -17.27 -3.72
CA ARG A 192 -0.09 -17.35 -4.67
C ARG A 192 -0.27 -16.55 -5.96
N LYS A 193 -1.52 -16.18 -6.29
CA LYS A 193 -1.78 -15.30 -7.45
C LYS A 193 -1.09 -13.94 -7.34
N TYR A 194 -0.73 -13.50 -6.12
CA TYR A 194 -0.02 -12.25 -5.89
C TYR A 194 1.50 -12.34 -5.98
N ASP A 195 2.09 -13.53 -6.13
CA ASP A 195 3.54 -13.71 -6.21
C ASP A 195 4.19 -12.86 -7.30
N ALA A 196 3.58 -12.78 -8.49
CA ALA A 196 4.08 -11.96 -9.59
C ALA A 196 3.99 -10.46 -9.27
N THR A 197 2.90 -10.04 -8.61
CA THR A 197 2.68 -8.65 -8.20
C THR A 197 3.65 -8.26 -7.10
N LEU A 198 3.88 -9.13 -6.11
CA LEU A 198 4.87 -8.94 -5.06
C LEU A 198 6.29 -8.80 -5.65
N ALA A 199 6.65 -9.67 -6.60
CA ALA A 199 7.94 -9.57 -7.30
C ALA A 199 8.09 -8.23 -8.03
N THR A 200 7.01 -7.71 -8.60
CA THR A 200 6.99 -6.38 -9.23
C THR A 200 7.23 -5.27 -8.20
N TYR A 201 6.57 -5.32 -7.03
CA TYR A 201 6.79 -4.33 -5.95
C TYR A 201 8.24 -4.37 -5.45
N VAL A 202 8.78 -5.57 -5.21
CA VAL A 202 10.18 -5.74 -4.80
C VAL A 202 11.13 -5.16 -5.86
N SER A 203 10.87 -5.40 -7.15
CA SER A 203 11.67 -4.84 -8.25
C SER A 203 11.60 -3.31 -8.28
N LYS A 204 10.41 -2.74 -8.14
CA LYS A 204 10.21 -1.28 -8.05
C LYS A 204 10.96 -0.67 -6.87
N LEU A 205 10.87 -1.28 -5.68
CA LEU A 205 11.60 -0.81 -4.48
C LEU A 205 13.12 -0.87 -4.67
N ARG A 206 13.65 -1.97 -5.26
CA ARG A 206 15.08 -2.08 -5.59
C ARG A 206 15.55 -0.92 -6.46
N ASN A 207 14.74 -0.52 -7.43
CA ASN A 207 15.08 0.55 -8.37
C ASN A 207 14.87 1.94 -7.74
N ALA A 208 13.72 2.19 -7.12
CA ALA A 208 13.39 3.50 -6.55
C ALA A 208 14.34 3.90 -5.42
N LEU A 209 14.62 2.97 -4.51
CA LEU A 209 15.47 3.18 -3.34
C LEU A 209 16.93 2.77 -3.60
N GLN A 210 17.26 2.29 -4.80
CA GLN A 210 18.62 1.87 -5.15
C GLN A 210 19.19 0.81 -4.17
N LEU A 211 18.38 -0.18 -3.76
CA LEU A 211 18.73 -1.23 -2.81
C LEU A 211 19.66 -2.27 -3.44
N ARG A 212 20.89 -1.87 -3.67
CA ARG A 212 21.97 -2.66 -4.32
C ARG A 212 23.23 -2.61 -3.48
N SER A 213 24.05 -3.64 -3.55
CA SER A 213 25.30 -3.79 -2.76
C SER A 213 26.20 -2.56 -2.77
N LYS A 214 26.35 -1.91 -3.91
CA LYS A 214 27.15 -0.69 -4.06
C LYS A 214 26.68 0.51 -3.21
N ASN A 215 25.43 0.45 -2.74
CA ASN A 215 24.82 1.52 -1.96
C ASN A 215 24.72 1.18 -0.46
N GLY A 216 25.34 0.09 -0.01
CA GLY A 216 25.34 -0.32 1.40
C GLY A 216 24.09 -1.03 1.88
N MET A 217 23.05 -1.15 1.03
CA MET A 217 21.83 -1.88 1.35
C MET A 217 21.47 -2.77 0.15
N LEU A 218 21.20 -4.05 0.40
CA LEU A 218 20.86 -5.02 -0.63
C LEU A 218 19.52 -5.68 -0.31
N LEU A 219 18.54 -5.54 -1.19
CA LEU A 219 17.31 -6.33 -1.15
C LEU A 219 17.47 -7.55 -2.04
N SER A 220 17.76 -8.70 -1.45
CA SER A 220 18.01 -9.98 -2.13
C SER A 220 16.75 -10.85 -2.19
N THR A 221 16.71 -11.76 -3.17
CA THR A 221 15.73 -12.85 -3.21
C THR A 221 16.36 -14.09 -2.58
N VAL A 222 15.72 -14.66 -1.57
CA VAL A 222 16.11 -15.93 -0.97
C VAL A 222 15.26 -17.02 -1.62
N TYR A 223 15.88 -17.85 -2.45
CA TYR A 223 15.16 -18.85 -3.23
C TYR A 223 14.26 -19.72 -2.34
N SER A 224 13.04 -19.95 -2.78
CA SER A 224 11.98 -20.71 -2.06
C SER A 224 11.54 -20.17 -0.69
N HIS A 225 12.16 -19.11 -0.15
CA HIS A 225 11.86 -18.60 1.18
C HIS A 225 11.27 -17.19 1.21
N GLY A 226 11.63 -16.32 0.23
CA GLY A 226 11.12 -14.96 0.20
C GLY A 226 12.19 -13.93 -0.15
N TYR A 227 12.25 -12.85 0.64
CA TYR A 227 13.15 -11.73 0.39
C TYR A 227 13.87 -11.31 1.67
N ARG A 228 15.06 -10.72 1.54
CA ARG A 228 15.85 -10.22 2.65
C ARG A 228 16.47 -8.87 2.31
N LEU A 229 16.30 -7.90 3.20
CA LEU A 229 17.03 -6.63 3.17
C LEU A 229 18.25 -6.74 4.09
N GLU A 230 19.44 -6.50 3.56
CA GLU A 230 20.70 -6.59 4.30
C GLU A 230 21.46 -5.26 4.23
N GLU A 231 22.02 -4.85 5.37
CA GLU A 231 23.01 -3.79 5.42
C GLU A 231 24.39 -4.40 5.14
N LEU A 232 25.11 -3.84 4.17
CA LEU A 232 26.43 -4.30 3.78
C LEU A 232 27.48 -3.31 4.25
N PRO A 233 28.65 -3.80 4.71
CA PRO A 233 29.75 -2.93 5.10
C PRO A 233 30.17 -2.06 3.89
N GLN A 234 30.22 -0.75 4.11
CA GLN A 234 30.81 0.16 3.10
C GLN A 234 32.33 0.04 3.17
N PRO A 235 33.03 -0.07 2.05
CA PRO A 235 34.49 -0.01 2.05
C PRO A 235 34.92 1.40 2.52
N GLY A 236 35.31 1.52 3.81
CA GLY A 236 35.84 2.74 4.42
C GLY A 236 35.02 3.35 5.58
N GLY A 237 33.88 2.79 5.98
CA GLY A 237 33.07 3.27 7.09
C GLY A 237 33.30 2.49 8.38
N ARG A 238 33.56 3.16 9.49
CA ARG A 238 33.57 2.57 10.85
C ARG A 238 32.15 2.10 11.17
N LEU A 239 31.99 0.82 11.54
CA LEU A 239 30.75 0.25 12.06
C LEU A 239 30.32 1.02 13.31
N ALA A 240 29.11 1.60 13.29
CA ALA A 240 28.45 2.04 14.50
C ALA A 240 28.02 0.79 15.29
N PRO A 241 28.15 0.76 16.64
CA PRO A 241 27.79 -0.41 17.41
C PRO A 241 26.28 -0.65 17.39
N THR A 242 25.89 -1.85 17.00
CA THR A 242 24.52 -2.35 17.05
C THR A 242 23.97 -2.26 18.49
N PRO A 243 22.76 -1.70 18.74
CA PRO A 243 22.16 -1.73 20.08
C PRO A 243 21.84 -3.20 20.42
N GLY A 244 22.51 -3.68 21.50
CA GLY A 244 22.48 -5.07 21.88
C GLY A 244 21.10 -5.59 22.24
N VAL A 245 20.75 -6.73 21.64
CA VAL A 245 19.72 -7.63 22.11
C VAL A 245 20.17 -8.16 23.49
N ARG A 246 19.51 -7.74 24.56
CA ARG A 246 19.69 -8.33 25.89
C ARG A 246 19.16 -9.77 25.87
N ALA A 247 20.05 -10.72 25.73
CA ALA A 247 19.76 -12.12 26.01
C ALA A 247 19.55 -12.28 27.54
N THR A 248 18.30 -12.50 27.94
CA THR A 248 17.96 -12.88 29.31
C THR A 248 18.30 -14.37 29.49
N VAL A 249 19.53 -14.65 29.93
CA VAL A 249 19.93 -15.98 30.40
C VAL A 249 19.27 -16.21 31.76
N ARG A 250 18.21 -17.01 31.81
CA ARG A 250 17.72 -17.60 33.07
C ARG A 250 18.71 -18.68 33.52
N ARG A 251 19.49 -18.34 34.54
CA ARG A 251 20.24 -19.37 35.31
C ARG A 251 19.24 -20.14 36.14
N GLY A 252 19.04 -21.42 35.83
CA GLY A 252 18.41 -22.37 36.69
C GLY A 252 19.35 -22.68 37.85
N THR A 253 18.98 -22.33 39.07
CA THR A 253 19.60 -22.83 40.29
C THR A 253 19.00 -24.20 40.58
N SER A 254 19.81 -25.24 40.41
CA SER A 254 19.59 -26.56 41.01
C SER A 254 20.02 -26.46 42.48
N SER A 255 19.16 -26.86 43.39
CA SER A 255 19.55 -27.25 44.76
C SER A 255 18.68 -28.40 45.21
N TYR A 256 19.34 -29.49 45.47
CA TYR A 256 19.00 -30.65 46.33
C TYR A 256 17.54 -31.02 46.54
#